data_185d6a3da0423462dad969e2b3482250
#
_entry.id   185d6a3da0423462dad969e2b3482250
#
_cell.length_a   1.000
_cell.length_b   1.000
_cell.length_c   1.000
_cell.angle_alpha   90.00
_cell.angle_beta   90.00
_cell.angle_gamma   90.00
#
_symmetry.space_group_name_H-M   'P 1'
#
loop_
_entity.id
_entity.type
_entity.pdbx_description
1 polymer ?
#
loop_
_entity_poly.entity_id
_entity_poly.type
_entity_poly.pdbx_seq_one_letter_code
_entity_poly.pdbx_strand_id
1 'polypeptide(L)'
;MSTKPNIKGWKDLNVGGVVESGTSEFFHTGDWRSKVPVWQEKNCIQCMNCWAFCPDHAVKVKDGKRAEYDYAYCKGCGICAEECPKTTLAINAIKKEDPSSKVDSFDGAKDPRFVEKAAILMVSLKDAKDKFGVK
;
A
#
# COMPACT_ATOMS: atom_id res chain seq x y z
N MET A 1 -0.49 -19.30 14.80
CA MET A 1 0.81 -19.34 15.52
C MET A 1 1.91 -19.17 14.49
N SER A 2 2.56 -18.02 14.44
CA SER A 2 3.70 -17.80 13.55
C SER A 2 4.91 -18.51 14.16
N THR A 3 5.21 -19.73 13.71
CA THR A 3 6.48 -20.36 14.01
C THR A 3 7.55 -19.58 13.28
N LYS A 4 8.47 -18.95 14.03
CA LYS A 4 9.66 -18.34 13.45
C LYS A 4 10.35 -19.38 12.58
N PRO A 5 10.69 -19.08 11.32
CA PRO A 5 11.42 -20.01 10.48
C PRO A 5 12.72 -20.40 11.20
N ASN A 6 13.03 -21.68 11.23
CA ASN A 6 14.32 -22.16 11.73
C ASN A 6 15.40 -21.60 10.81
N ILE A 7 16.13 -20.61 11.29
CA ILE A 7 17.19 -19.96 10.51
C ILE A 7 18.35 -20.97 10.43
N LYS A 8 18.55 -21.53 9.23
CA LYS A 8 19.67 -22.41 8.93
C LYS A 8 21.01 -21.68 9.10
N GLY A 9 21.99 -22.33 9.66
CA GLY A 9 23.37 -21.81 9.68
C GLY A 9 23.98 -21.86 8.28
N TRP A 10 25.10 -21.17 8.08
CA TRP A 10 25.77 -21.10 6.77
C TRP A 10 26.19 -22.47 6.22
N LYS A 11 26.43 -23.47 7.08
CA LYS A 11 26.76 -24.85 6.70
C LYS A 11 25.56 -25.64 6.16
N ASP A 12 24.36 -25.21 6.52
CA ASP A 12 23.10 -25.88 6.17
C ASP A 12 22.42 -25.22 4.97
N LEU A 13 23.02 -24.13 4.42
CA LEU A 13 22.53 -23.47 3.23
C LEU A 13 22.86 -24.27 1.97
N ASN A 14 21.95 -24.25 1.01
CA ASN A 14 22.17 -24.88 -0.28
C ASN A 14 23.30 -24.19 -1.05
N VAL A 15 24.10 -24.97 -1.73
CA VAL A 15 25.21 -24.46 -2.56
C VAL A 15 24.65 -23.67 -3.76
N GLY A 16 25.33 -22.57 -4.13
CA GLY A 16 24.99 -21.77 -5.30
C GLY A 16 23.83 -20.78 -5.11
N GLY A 17 23.46 -20.46 -3.88
CA GLY A 17 22.41 -19.48 -3.60
C GLY A 17 20.99 -19.97 -3.93
N VAL A 18 20.82 -21.26 -4.12
CA VAL A 18 19.50 -21.89 -4.37
C VAL A 18 18.72 -21.91 -3.06
N VAL A 19 17.48 -21.45 -3.09
CA VAL A 19 16.54 -21.55 -1.97
C VAL A 19 15.52 -22.65 -2.24
N GLU A 20 14.98 -23.23 -1.17
CA GLU A 20 13.92 -24.23 -1.27
C GLU A 20 12.65 -23.60 -1.87
N SER A 21 11.84 -24.37 -2.59
CA SER A 21 10.57 -23.94 -3.16
C SER A 21 9.59 -23.50 -2.06
N GLY A 22 8.73 -22.54 -2.34
CA GLY A 22 7.68 -22.07 -1.42
C GLY A 22 8.16 -21.17 -0.29
N THR A 23 9.45 -20.81 -0.22
CA THR A 23 9.98 -19.95 0.85
C THR A 23 9.52 -18.50 0.77
N SER A 24 9.05 -18.04 -0.39
CA SER A 24 8.53 -16.69 -0.59
C SER A 24 7.29 -16.37 0.27
N GLU A 25 6.50 -17.38 0.65
CA GLU A 25 5.34 -17.19 1.54
C GLU A 25 5.74 -16.69 2.94
N PHE A 26 6.95 -16.98 3.38
CA PHE A 26 7.47 -16.57 4.68
C PHE A 26 8.27 -15.28 4.63
N PHE A 27 8.52 -14.76 3.43
CA PHE A 27 9.34 -13.58 3.23
C PHE A 27 8.47 -12.33 3.03
N HIS A 28 8.12 -11.68 4.13
CA HIS A 28 7.23 -10.52 4.16
C HIS A 28 7.95 -9.27 3.66
N THR A 29 7.97 -9.06 2.35
CA THR A 29 8.61 -7.90 1.71
C THR A 29 7.94 -6.57 2.03
N GLY A 30 6.74 -6.60 2.61
CA GLY A 30 6.06 -5.43 3.13
C GLY A 30 6.85 -4.69 4.22
N ASP A 31 7.76 -5.34 4.91
CA ASP A 31 8.59 -4.71 5.94
C ASP A 31 9.60 -3.69 5.37
N TRP A 32 9.83 -3.70 4.06
CA TRP A 32 10.73 -2.75 3.39
C TRP A 32 10.14 -1.36 3.15
N ARG A 33 8.83 -1.21 3.33
CA ARG A 33 8.13 0.05 3.04
C ARG A 33 8.41 1.14 4.07
N SER A 34 8.44 2.38 3.61
CA SER A 34 8.47 3.58 4.46
C SER A 34 7.10 4.23 4.61
N LYS A 35 6.21 4.01 3.64
CA LYS A 35 4.82 4.51 3.63
C LYS A 35 3.84 3.38 3.36
N VAL A 36 2.59 3.60 3.74
CA VAL A 36 1.50 2.63 3.65
C VAL A 36 0.31 3.26 2.93
N PRO A 37 -0.26 2.57 1.94
CA PRO A 37 -1.53 2.99 1.37
C PRO A 37 -2.68 2.66 2.33
N VAL A 38 -3.48 3.66 2.66
CA VAL A 38 -4.73 3.50 3.42
C VAL A 38 -5.90 3.71 2.48
N TRP A 39 -6.79 2.73 2.43
CA TRP A 39 -7.97 2.79 1.59
C TRP A 39 -9.16 3.37 2.36
N GLN A 40 -9.84 4.30 1.73
CA GLN A 40 -11.10 4.88 2.19
C GLN A 40 -12.25 4.37 1.32
N GLU A 41 -12.97 3.39 1.83
CA GLU A 41 -14.07 2.74 1.11
C GLU A 41 -15.15 3.74 0.68
N LYS A 42 -15.50 4.69 1.56
CA LYS A 42 -16.52 5.72 1.30
C LYS A 42 -16.28 6.56 0.04
N ASN A 43 -15.01 6.74 -0.34
CA ASN A 43 -14.62 7.53 -1.52
C ASN A 43 -14.31 6.66 -2.74
N CYS A 44 -14.33 5.33 -2.60
CA CYS A 44 -13.95 4.39 -3.64
C CYS A 44 -15.08 4.16 -4.64
N ILE A 45 -14.77 4.23 -5.94
CA ILE A 45 -15.72 3.94 -7.04
C ILE A 45 -15.56 2.52 -7.60
N GLN A 46 -14.78 1.67 -6.98
CA GLN A 46 -14.55 0.27 -7.38
C GLN A 46 -14.06 0.09 -8.83
N CYS A 47 -13.24 1.01 -9.34
CA CYS A 47 -12.71 0.96 -10.72
C CYS A 47 -11.62 -0.10 -10.93
N MET A 48 -11.10 -0.70 -9.87
CA MET A 48 -10.07 -1.76 -9.88
C MET A 48 -8.69 -1.36 -10.40
N ASN A 49 -8.44 -0.10 -10.77
CA ASN A 49 -7.12 0.35 -11.26
C ASN A 49 -6.00 0.03 -10.25
N CYS A 50 -6.24 0.28 -8.96
CA CYS A 50 -5.26 -0.02 -7.91
C CYS A 50 -4.88 -1.50 -7.83
N TRP A 51 -5.80 -2.40 -8.17
CA TRP A 51 -5.54 -3.83 -8.26
C TRP A 51 -4.76 -4.18 -9.53
N ALA A 52 -5.19 -3.66 -10.69
CA ALA A 52 -4.58 -3.95 -11.97
C ALA A 52 -3.11 -3.47 -12.06
N PHE A 53 -2.81 -2.31 -11.48
CA PHE A 53 -1.46 -1.73 -11.51
C PHE A 53 -0.57 -2.11 -10.31
N CYS A 54 -1.07 -2.91 -9.35
CA CYS A 54 -0.26 -3.30 -8.21
C CYS A 54 0.81 -4.33 -8.60
N PRO A 55 2.12 -4.00 -8.53
CA PRO A 55 3.19 -4.92 -8.94
C PRO A 55 3.28 -6.18 -8.07
N ASP A 56 2.85 -6.10 -6.83
CA ASP A 56 2.92 -7.21 -5.86
C ASP A 56 1.57 -7.90 -5.63
N HIS A 57 0.52 -7.56 -6.40
CA HIS A 57 -0.85 -8.06 -6.19
C HIS A 57 -1.34 -7.92 -4.74
N ALA A 58 -0.83 -6.94 -4.01
CA ALA A 58 -1.15 -6.72 -2.61
C ALA A 58 -2.53 -6.09 -2.36
N VAL A 59 -3.31 -5.80 -3.40
CA VAL A 59 -4.70 -5.37 -3.28
C VAL A 59 -5.60 -6.59 -3.39
N LYS A 60 -6.29 -6.94 -2.30
CA LYS A 60 -7.21 -8.07 -2.29
C LYS A 60 -8.52 -7.74 -2.99
N VAL A 61 -9.13 -8.77 -3.56
CA VAL A 61 -10.46 -8.71 -4.19
C VAL A 61 -11.36 -9.73 -3.51
N LYS A 62 -12.57 -9.32 -3.17
CA LYS A 62 -13.60 -10.17 -2.61
C LYS A 62 -14.92 -9.89 -3.33
N ASP A 63 -15.60 -10.94 -3.78
CA ASP A 63 -16.90 -10.84 -4.46
C ASP A 63 -16.90 -9.85 -5.66
N GLY A 64 -15.80 -9.84 -6.44
CA GLY A 64 -15.62 -8.95 -7.59
C GLY A 64 -15.38 -7.48 -7.23
N LYS A 65 -15.22 -7.16 -5.96
CA LYS A 65 -14.93 -5.80 -5.46
C LYS A 65 -13.56 -5.73 -4.81
N ARG A 66 -12.98 -4.54 -4.87
CA ARG A 66 -11.76 -4.26 -4.13
C ARG A 66 -12.01 -4.42 -2.63
N ALA A 67 -11.10 -5.09 -1.97
CA ALA A 67 -11.09 -5.27 -0.53
C ALA A 67 -9.83 -4.62 0.10
N GLU A 68 -9.37 -5.15 1.21
CA GLU A 68 -8.22 -4.65 1.95
C GLU A 68 -6.88 -4.82 1.21
N TYR A 69 -5.84 -4.23 1.75
CA TYR A 69 -4.46 -4.50 1.33
C TYR A 69 -3.87 -5.69 2.09
N ASP A 70 -3.07 -6.49 1.38
CA ASP A 70 -2.15 -7.43 2.01
C ASP A 70 -0.86 -6.69 2.40
N TYR A 71 -0.82 -6.23 3.63
CA TYR A 71 0.32 -5.47 4.11
C TYR A 71 1.58 -6.32 4.35
N ALA A 72 1.47 -7.66 4.35
CA ALA A 72 2.65 -8.52 4.42
C ALA A 72 3.54 -8.39 3.17
N TYR A 73 2.94 -8.10 2.01
CA TYR A 73 3.65 -8.00 0.73
C TYR A 73 3.64 -6.61 0.12
N CYS A 74 2.75 -5.72 0.55
CA CYS A 74 2.67 -4.35 0.04
C CYS A 74 3.94 -3.57 0.35
N LYS A 75 4.69 -3.15 -0.67
CA LYS A 75 5.93 -2.36 -0.55
C LYS A 75 5.72 -0.86 -0.41
N GLY A 76 4.48 -0.38 -0.42
CA GLY A 76 4.18 1.05 -0.28
C GLY A 76 4.67 1.92 -1.45
N CYS A 77 4.73 1.36 -2.67
CA CYS A 77 5.25 2.05 -3.85
C CYS A 77 4.42 3.26 -4.31
N GLY A 78 3.15 3.37 -3.89
CA GLY A 78 2.29 4.50 -4.20
C GLY A 78 1.55 4.43 -5.53
N ILE A 79 1.84 3.49 -6.42
CA ILE A 79 1.21 3.36 -7.75
C ILE A 79 -0.32 3.31 -7.63
N CYS A 80 -0.84 2.58 -6.65
CA CYS A 80 -2.29 2.49 -6.43
C CYS A 80 -2.95 3.84 -6.08
N ALA A 81 -2.23 4.75 -5.43
CA ALA A 81 -2.71 6.10 -5.14
C ALA A 81 -2.61 7.01 -6.37
N GLU A 82 -1.53 6.89 -7.16
CA GLU A 82 -1.31 7.66 -8.40
C GLU A 82 -2.37 7.31 -9.44
N GLU A 83 -2.62 6.02 -9.68
CA GLU A 83 -3.57 5.53 -10.68
C GLU A 83 -5.04 5.57 -10.22
N CYS A 84 -5.30 6.08 -9.01
CA CYS A 84 -6.66 6.18 -8.50
C CYS A 84 -7.37 7.44 -9.00
N PRO A 85 -8.43 7.33 -9.83
CA PRO A 85 -9.15 8.50 -10.36
C PRO A 85 -9.69 9.43 -9.27
N LYS A 86 -10.16 8.88 -8.16
CA LYS A 86 -10.67 9.68 -7.04
C LYS A 86 -9.58 10.43 -6.30
N THR A 87 -8.40 9.84 -6.16
CA THR A 87 -7.23 10.50 -5.59
C THR A 87 -6.76 11.65 -6.50
N THR A 88 -6.65 11.40 -7.80
CA THR A 88 -6.28 12.42 -8.80
C THR A 88 -7.30 13.57 -8.85
N LEU A 89 -8.59 13.28 -8.80
CA LEU A 89 -9.63 14.32 -8.74
C LEU A 89 -9.53 15.17 -7.47
N ALA A 90 -9.20 14.57 -6.33
CA ALA A 90 -8.99 15.31 -5.08
C ALA A 90 -7.79 16.26 -5.18
N ILE A 91 -6.67 15.80 -5.76
CA ILE A 91 -5.48 16.64 -6.02
C ILE A 91 -5.83 17.82 -6.92
N ASN A 92 -6.51 17.55 -8.04
CA ASN A 92 -6.88 18.58 -9.01
C ASN A 92 -7.84 19.61 -8.42
N ALA A 93 -8.77 19.21 -7.57
CA ALA A 93 -9.67 20.12 -6.88
C ALA A 93 -8.91 21.09 -5.96
N ILE A 94 -7.95 20.56 -5.18
CA ILE A 94 -7.13 21.38 -4.27
C ILE A 94 -6.24 22.35 -5.06
N LYS A 95 -5.60 21.89 -6.14
CA LYS A 95 -4.74 22.76 -6.99
C LYS A 95 -5.52 23.84 -7.72
N LYS A 96 -6.83 23.67 -7.96
CA LYS A 96 -7.70 24.73 -8.48
C LYS A 96 -8.00 25.78 -7.44
N GLU A 97 -8.20 25.39 -6.18
CA GLU A 97 -8.42 26.31 -5.06
C GLU A 97 -7.13 27.05 -4.68
N ASP A 98 -6.01 26.30 -4.60
CA ASP A 98 -4.70 26.80 -4.20
C ASP A 98 -3.61 26.37 -5.22
N PRO A 99 -3.31 27.16 -6.26
CA PRO A 99 -2.32 26.80 -7.29
C PRO A 99 -0.89 26.58 -6.74
N SER A 100 -0.56 27.15 -5.58
CA SER A 100 0.73 26.97 -4.90
C SER A 100 0.80 25.70 -4.04
N SER A 101 -0.29 24.95 -3.90
CA SER A 101 -0.33 23.72 -3.11
C SER A 101 0.54 22.62 -3.73
N LYS A 102 1.41 22.02 -2.90
CA LYS A 102 2.30 20.90 -3.28
C LYS A 102 1.66 19.53 -3.00
N VAL A 103 0.33 19.48 -2.93
CA VAL A 103 -0.38 18.20 -2.70
C VAL A 103 -0.17 17.28 -3.90
N ASP A 104 0.25 16.06 -3.62
CA ASP A 104 0.40 14.95 -4.58
C ASP A 104 -0.17 13.65 -4.00
N SER A 105 -0.12 12.58 -4.79
CA SER A 105 -0.64 11.27 -4.41
C SER A 105 0.14 10.63 -3.25
N PHE A 106 1.42 10.97 -3.11
CA PHE A 106 2.34 10.33 -2.16
C PHE A 106 2.49 11.09 -0.83
N ASP A 107 2.35 12.42 -0.82
CA ASP A 107 2.47 13.28 0.36
C ASP A 107 1.18 14.02 0.74
N GLY A 108 0.12 13.85 -0.02
CA GLY A 108 -1.16 14.55 0.14
C GLY A 108 -1.86 14.32 1.48
N ALA A 109 -1.55 13.24 2.18
CA ALA A 109 -2.15 12.91 3.49
C ALA A 109 -1.89 13.96 4.60
N LYS A 110 -1.03 14.93 4.35
CA LYS A 110 -0.80 16.07 5.25
C LYS A 110 -1.87 17.15 5.14
N ASP A 111 -2.59 17.24 4.02
CA ASP A 111 -3.67 18.19 3.80
C ASP A 111 -5.02 17.56 4.19
N PRO A 112 -5.75 18.13 5.17
CA PRO A 112 -7.04 17.59 5.61
C PRO A 112 -8.10 17.55 4.50
N ARG A 113 -8.08 18.50 3.53
CA ARG A 113 -8.99 18.52 2.39
C ARG A 113 -8.76 17.33 1.47
N PHE A 114 -7.49 16.91 1.32
CA PHE A 114 -7.14 15.73 0.55
C PHE A 114 -7.58 14.45 1.27
N VAL A 115 -7.36 14.36 2.57
CA VAL A 115 -7.77 13.20 3.39
C VAL A 115 -9.27 12.97 3.32
N GLU A 116 -10.09 14.02 3.24
CA GLU A 116 -11.54 13.89 3.14
C GLU A 116 -12.01 13.33 1.79
N LYS A 117 -11.38 13.74 0.69
CA LYS A 117 -11.85 13.49 -0.70
C LYS A 117 -11.18 12.31 -1.39
N ALA A 118 -9.93 11.99 -1.05
CA ALA A 118 -9.17 10.93 -1.71
C ALA A 118 -9.67 9.54 -1.32
N ALA A 119 -9.58 8.58 -2.25
CA ALA A 119 -9.90 7.18 -1.97
C ALA A 119 -8.71 6.38 -1.44
N ILE A 120 -7.48 6.79 -1.78
CA ILE A 120 -6.25 6.16 -1.29
C ILE A 120 -5.32 7.24 -0.78
N LEU A 121 -4.83 7.06 0.45
CA LEU A 121 -3.90 7.94 1.13
C LEU A 121 -2.57 7.21 1.33
N MET A 122 -1.47 7.84 0.97
CA MET A 122 -0.14 7.35 1.36
C MET A 122 0.27 8.02 2.66
N VAL A 123 0.41 7.23 3.72
CA VAL A 123 0.74 7.73 5.06
C VAL A 123 2.00 7.11 5.60
N SER A 124 2.67 7.75 6.57
CA SER A 124 3.80 7.16 7.26
C SER A 124 3.38 5.93 8.06
N LEU A 125 4.30 5.00 8.33
CA LEU A 125 4.01 3.81 9.14
C LEU A 125 3.48 4.17 10.54
N LYS A 126 3.96 5.26 11.11
CA LYS A 126 3.52 5.76 12.41
C LYS A 126 2.07 6.24 12.34
N ASP A 127 1.76 7.14 11.40
CA ASP A 127 0.39 7.64 11.23
C ASP A 127 -0.60 6.53 10.87
N ALA A 128 -0.17 5.52 10.10
CA ALA A 128 -1.01 4.40 9.74
C ALA A 128 -1.47 3.59 10.97
N LYS A 129 -0.56 3.36 11.91
CA LYS A 129 -0.89 2.68 13.18
C LYS A 129 -1.75 3.54 14.08
N ASP A 130 -1.35 4.81 14.27
CA ASP A 130 -1.97 5.70 15.25
C ASP A 130 -3.36 6.19 14.83
N LYS A 131 -3.54 6.54 13.54
CA LYS A 131 -4.78 7.17 13.04
C LYS A 131 -5.71 6.21 12.32
N PHE A 132 -5.17 5.16 11.68
CA PHE A 132 -5.95 4.27 10.81
C PHE A 132 -5.97 2.81 11.27
N GLY A 133 -5.29 2.47 12.37
CA GLY A 133 -5.30 1.12 12.95
C GLY A 133 -4.69 0.03 12.04
N VAL A 134 -3.84 0.40 11.10
CA VAL A 134 -3.14 -0.54 10.22
C VAL A 134 -2.10 -1.30 11.02
N LYS A 135 -2.19 -2.64 11.00
CA LYS A 135 -1.28 -3.54 11.72
C LYS A 135 -0.02 -3.83 10.91
#